data_91773ae68a67f0804d0731a93799f7fc
#
_entry.id   91773ae68a67f0804d0731a93799f7fc
#
_cell.length_a   1.000
_cell.length_b   1.000
_cell.length_c   1.000
_cell.angle_alpha   90.00
_cell.angle_beta   90.00
_cell.angle_gamma   90.00
#
_symmetry.space_group_name_H-M   'P 1'
#
loop_
_entity.id
_entity.type
_entity.pdbx_description
1 polymer ?
#
loop_
_entity_poly.entity_id
_entity_poly.type
_entity_poly.pdbx_seq_one_letter_code
_entity_poly.pdbx_strand_id
1 'polypeptide(L)'
;KEKKRLDIYIFKNNKISSVINLINDKVYSLLSHVSVELLSRVQNVYFLPASRSGIYTGMNSFGPILAELSKNRAYIKGNLQIPSISEPISDYYMELSTIRIDRRKYFTDVAQEIEDEILKGEVTFDTKKKTIMYQSDLVSQPMEMRDVSSMVSEISPITAYLKYIVNVYPTDFCVKNERSSNEGVRPSDIIFIEEPEAHLHPENQVKLMKIFARLVNKNVKLFMASHSNYVFNELNNRILAGELNNKNYEPVLMEYKDGKSCTRDMNIDEFGVDDNNFQDITAQIIEEREVLINGLLKKMSEKGE
;
A
#
# COMPACT_ATOMS: atom_id res chain seq x y z
N LYS A 1 -1.13 -14.54 32.63
CA LYS A 1 0.11 -14.22 31.84
C LYS A 1 1.30 -14.68 32.68
N GLU A 2 1.77 -15.91 32.48
CA GLU A 2 3.02 -16.36 33.07
C GLU A 2 4.20 -15.71 32.36
N LYS A 3 4.96 -14.92 33.10
CA LYS A 3 6.26 -14.44 32.66
C LYS A 3 7.21 -15.63 32.64
N LYS A 4 7.50 -16.18 31.47
CA LYS A 4 8.60 -17.16 31.33
C LYS A 4 9.91 -16.42 31.60
N ARG A 5 10.51 -16.71 32.72
CA ARG A 5 11.85 -16.24 33.10
C ARG A 5 12.90 -17.04 32.32
N LEU A 6 13.81 -16.35 31.67
CA LEU A 6 14.98 -16.97 31.07
C LEU A 6 16.03 -17.09 32.16
N ASP A 7 16.22 -18.31 32.70
CA ASP A 7 17.26 -18.56 33.66
C ASP A 7 18.56 -18.92 32.92
N ILE A 8 19.56 -18.06 33.00
CA ILE A 8 20.86 -18.29 32.40
C ILE A 8 21.74 -18.98 33.43
N TYR A 9 22.03 -20.27 33.23
CA TYR A 9 22.97 -21.04 34.04
C TYR A 9 24.38 -20.88 33.52
N ILE A 10 25.26 -20.21 34.28
CA ILE A 10 26.69 -20.10 33.96
C ILE A 10 27.41 -21.28 34.64
N PHE A 11 27.85 -22.25 33.86
CA PHE A 11 28.67 -23.37 34.35
C PHE A 11 30.13 -22.95 34.44
N LYS A 12 30.74 -23.14 35.61
CA LYS A 12 32.08 -22.65 35.99
C LYS A 12 33.26 -23.29 35.27
N ASN A 13 33.09 -24.29 34.39
CA ASN A 13 34.21 -25.02 33.76
C ASN A 13 33.97 -25.48 32.33
N ASN A 14 33.04 -24.91 31.57
CA ASN A 14 32.87 -25.25 30.16
C ASN A 14 33.38 -24.16 29.23
N LYS A 15 34.06 -24.60 28.16
CA LYS A 15 34.64 -23.74 27.15
C LYS A 15 33.61 -22.72 26.68
N ILE A 16 33.98 -21.46 26.62
CA ILE A 16 33.17 -20.34 26.13
C ILE A 16 32.46 -20.70 24.81
N SER A 17 33.09 -21.51 23.96
CA SER A 17 32.52 -22.04 22.71
C SER A 17 31.23 -22.85 22.88
N SER A 18 31.10 -23.65 23.96
CA SER A 18 29.88 -24.45 24.17
C SER A 18 28.68 -23.60 24.64
N VAL A 19 28.96 -22.54 25.39
CA VAL A 19 27.93 -21.59 25.84
C VAL A 19 27.46 -20.73 24.65
N ILE A 20 28.39 -20.28 23.80
CA ILE A 20 28.05 -19.54 22.58
C ILE A 20 27.21 -20.39 21.64
N ASN A 21 27.56 -21.66 21.43
CA ASN A 21 26.79 -22.57 20.59
C ASN A 21 25.37 -22.79 21.16
N LEU A 22 25.22 -22.97 22.46
CA LEU A 22 23.92 -23.14 23.10
C LEU A 22 23.05 -21.89 22.98
N ILE A 23 23.65 -20.70 23.09
CA ILE A 23 22.93 -19.41 22.89
C ILE A 23 22.52 -19.29 21.43
N ASN A 24 23.42 -19.57 20.48
CA ASN A 24 23.12 -19.52 19.06
C ASN A 24 22.00 -20.50 18.69
N ASP A 25 22.06 -21.75 19.17
CA ASP A 25 21.01 -22.75 18.90
C ASP A 25 19.64 -22.30 19.43
N LYS A 26 19.60 -21.70 20.63
CA LYS A 26 18.35 -21.14 21.16
C LYS A 26 17.85 -19.93 20.41
N VAL A 27 18.75 -19.04 19.98
CA VAL A 27 18.40 -17.88 19.16
C VAL A 27 17.88 -18.34 17.81
N TYR A 28 18.57 -19.28 17.15
CA TYR A 28 18.09 -19.86 15.88
C TYR A 28 16.74 -20.57 16.04
N SER A 29 16.55 -21.33 17.10
CA SER A 29 15.26 -21.97 17.39
C SER A 29 14.14 -20.97 17.63
N LEU A 30 14.42 -19.86 18.32
CA LEU A 30 13.44 -18.80 18.55
C LEU A 30 13.11 -18.04 17.26
N LEU A 31 14.13 -17.69 16.47
CA LEU A 31 13.95 -17.03 15.18
C LEU A 31 13.18 -17.92 14.20
N SER A 32 13.50 -19.22 14.16
CA SER A 32 12.77 -20.17 13.31
C SER A 32 11.30 -20.28 13.74
N HIS A 33 11.01 -20.29 15.03
CA HIS A 33 9.64 -20.36 15.55
C HIS A 33 8.84 -19.11 15.19
N VAL A 34 9.44 -17.93 15.38
CA VAL A 34 8.82 -16.64 14.99
C VAL A 34 8.63 -16.57 13.47
N SER A 35 9.61 -17.01 12.69
CA SER A 35 9.50 -17.03 11.23
C SER A 35 8.37 -17.96 10.77
N VAL A 36 8.27 -19.16 11.33
CA VAL A 36 7.20 -20.11 11.00
C VAL A 36 5.83 -19.52 11.36
N GLU A 37 5.69 -18.88 12.52
CA GLU A 37 4.43 -18.26 12.92
C GLU A 37 4.05 -17.08 12.04
N LEU A 38 5.00 -16.22 11.67
CA LEU A 38 4.76 -15.10 10.73
C LEU A 38 4.38 -15.63 9.35
N LEU A 39 5.15 -16.58 8.80
CA LEU A 39 4.88 -17.17 7.48
C LEU A 39 3.56 -17.94 7.42
N SER A 40 3.05 -18.41 8.57
CA SER A 40 1.73 -19.04 8.64
C SER A 40 0.57 -18.04 8.53
N ARG A 41 0.82 -16.75 8.76
CA ARG A 41 -0.20 -15.70 8.79
C ARG A 41 -0.12 -14.75 7.61
N VAL A 42 1.06 -14.59 7.01
CA VAL A 42 1.33 -13.69 5.88
C VAL A 42 1.79 -14.51 4.70
N GLN A 43 1.12 -14.34 3.58
CA GLN A 43 1.45 -15.04 2.34
C GLN A 43 2.46 -14.24 1.51
N ASN A 44 2.09 -13.03 1.14
CA ASN A 44 2.93 -12.11 0.40
C ASN A 44 2.81 -10.70 0.99
N VAL A 45 3.85 -9.90 0.76
CA VAL A 45 3.88 -8.49 1.12
C VAL A 45 4.19 -7.70 -0.14
N TYR A 46 3.33 -6.76 -0.48
CA TYR A 46 3.48 -5.88 -1.63
C TYR A 46 3.60 -4.43 -1.18
N PHE A 47 4.35 -3.64 -1.91
CA PHE A 47 4.52 -2.23 -1.65
C PHE A 47 4.24 -1.41 -2.91
N LEU A 48 3.28 -0.50 -2.82
CA LEU A 48 2.94 0.45 -3.88
C LEU A 48 3.31 1.87 -3.40
N PRO A 49 4.42 2.43 -3.87
CA PRO A 49 4.91 3.74 -3.42
C PRO A 49 4.00 4.89 -3.88
N ALA A 50 4.19 6.06 -3.28
CA ALA A 50 3.72 7.31 -3.86
C ALA A 50 4.40 7.58 -5.20
N SER A 51 3.76 8.35 -6.08
CA SER A 51 4.28 8.62 -7.44
C SER A 51 4.58 7.34 -8.26
N ARG A 52 3.69 6.38 -8.18
CA ARG A 52 3.79 5.05 -8.81
C ARG A 52 4.17 5.10 -10.27
N SER A 53 3.54 5.99 -11.03
CA SER A 53 3.79 6.17 -12.47
C SER A 53 5.17 6.74 -12.75
N GLY A 54 5.62 7.71 -11.95
CA GLY A 54 6.93 8.34 -12.09
C GLY A 54 8.07 7.35 -11.87
N ILE A 55 7.95 6.52 -10.83
CA ILE A 55 8.92 5.44 -10.56
C ILE A 55 8.91 4.41 -11.68
N TYR A 56 7.73 3.95 -12.10
CA TYR A 56 7.60 2.92 -13.14
C TYR A 56 8.15 3.40 -14.49
N THR A 57 7.77 4.59 -14.95
CA THR A 57 8.24 5.15 -16.23
C THR A 57 9.72 5.53 -16.19
N GLY A 58 10.18 6.08 -15.05
CA GLY A 58 11.59 6.39 -14.83
C GLY A 58 12.46 5.15 -14.95
N MET A 59 12.10 4.07 -14.24
CA MET A 59 12.86 2.82 -14.26
C MET A 59 12.88 2.17 -15.65
N ASN A 60 11.78 2.20 -16.40
CA ASN A 60 11.74 1.72 -17.78
C ASN A 60 12.72 2.47 -18.71
N SER A 61 13.01 3.73 -18.42
CA SER A 61 13.96 4.54 -19.20
C SER A 61 15.42 4.18 -18.94
N PHE A 62 15.74 3.46 -17.87
CA PHE A 62 17.12 3.03 -17.57
C PHE A 62 17.59 1.85 -18.44
N GLY A 63 16.71 1.04 -18.96
CA GLY A 63 17.07 -0.13 -19.78
C GLY A 63 17.97 0.22 -20.98
N PRO A 64 17.60 1.19 -21.83
CA PRO A 64 18.44 1.67 -22.95
C PRO A 64 19.78 2.23 -22.49
N ILE A 65 19.80 2.99 -21.38
CA ILE A 65 21.03 3.57 -20.81
C ILE A 65 22.00 2.47 -20.37
N LEU A 66 21.49 1.46 -19.64
CA LEU A 66 22.30 0.32 -19.23
C LEU A 66 22.82 -0.48 -20.42
N ALA A 67 22.03 -0.65 -21.48
CA ALA A 67 22.44 -1.32 -22.70
C ALA A 67 23.57 -0.55 -23.41
N GLU A 68 23.48 0.77 -23.49
CA GLU A 68 24.51 1.62 -24.05
C GLU A 68 25.81 1.60 -23.23
N LEU A 69 25.70 1.71 -21.90
CA LEU A 69 26.83 1.59 -20.98
C LEU A 69 27.50 0.21 -21.10
N SER A 70 26.73 -0.86 -21.23
CA SER A 70 27.27 -2.22 -21.42
C SER A 70 27.99 -2.35 -22.76
N LYS A 71 27.47 -1.78 -23.83
CA LYS A 71 28.12 -1.74 -25.15
C LYS A 71 29.46 -1.00 -25.11
N ASN A 72 29.52 0.10 -24.38
CA ASN A 72 30.69 0.96 -24.27
C ASN A 72 31.59 0.61 -23.08
N ARG A 73 31.38 -0.53 -22.42
CA ARG A 73 32.10 -0.94 -21.20
C ARG A 73 33.61 -0.85 -21.31
N ALA A 74 34.19 -1.18 -22.47
CA ALA A 74 35.64 -1.14 -22.71
C ALA A 74 36.23 0.28 -22.66
N TYR A 75 35.41 1.31 -22.84
CA TYR A 75 35.83 2.71 -22.85
C TYR A 75 35.55 3.42 -21.52
N ILE A 76 34.81 2.79 -20.61
CA ILE A 76 34.52 3.36 -19.30
C ILE A 76 35.73 3.19 -18.39
N LYS A 77 36.40 4.28 -18.09
CA LYS A 77 37.56 4.33 -17.16
C LYS A 77 37.01 4.72 -15.77
N GLY A 78 37.00 3.78 -14.84
CA GLY A 78 36.60 4.02 -13.45
C GLY A 78 35.43 3.15 -13.00
N ASN A 79 35.10 3.25 -11.71
CA ASN A 79 33.98 2.53 -11.13
C ASN A 79 32.67 3.29 -11.40
N LEU A 80 31.72 2.63 -12.03
CA LEU A 80 30.36 3.15 -12.19
C LEU A 80 29.63 3.07 -10.84
N GLN A 81 29.31 4.21 -10.26
CA GLN A 81 28.46 4.25 -9.06
C GLN A 81 26.99 4.26 -9.51
N ILE A 82 26.26 3.19 -9.22
CA ILE A 82 24.83 3.12 -9.45
C ILE A 82 24.14 3.60 -8.17
N PRO A 83 23.19 4.57 -8.25
CA PRO A 83 22.41 4.98 -7.09
C PRO A 83 21.72 3.78 -6.43
N SER A 84 21.73 3.73 -5.10
CA SER A 84 20.98 2.72 -4.37
C SER A 84 19.48 3.01 -4.46
N ILE A 85 18.71 2.00 -4.82
CA ILE A 85 17.25 2.01 -4.79
C ILE A 85 16.85 1.15 -3.61
N SER A 86 15.85 1.57 -2.83
CA SER A 86 15.34 0.75 -1.73
C SER A 86 14.72 -0.54 -2.25
N GLU A 87 14.86 -1.61 -1.48
CA GLU A 87 14.33 -2.94 -1.85
C GLU A 87 12.83 -2.89 -2.20
N PRO A 88 11.92 -2.25 -1.41
CA PRO A 88 10.51 -2.19 -1.76
C PRO A 88 10.22 -1.50 -3.11
N ILE A 89 10.97 -0.46 -3.46
CA ILE A 89 10.84 0.23 -4.75
C ILE A 89 11.35 -0.65 -5.90
N SER A 90 12.43 -1.37 -5.67
CA SER A 90 12.97 -2.33 -6.63
C SER A 90 11.97 -3.46 -6.90
N ASP A 91 11.38 -4.02 -5.84
CA ASP A 91 10.38 -5.08 -5.92
C ASP A 91 9.13 -4.62 -6.67
N TYR A 92 8.62 -3.43 -6.34
CA TYR A 92 7.51 -2.80 -7.07
C TYR A 92 7.75 -2.77 -8.58
N TYR A 93 8.92 -2.28 -9.00
CA TYR A 93 9.26 -2.21 -10.42
C TYR A 93 9.41 -3.59 -11.06
N MET A 94 10.12 -4.51 -10.38
CA MET A 94 10.38 -5.86 -10.87
C MET A 94 9.09 -6.65 -11.04
N GLU A 95 8.16 -6.55 -10.11
CA GLU A 95 6.86 -7.22 -10.18
C GLU A 95 6.05 -6.74 -11.39
N LEU A 96 5.98 -5.42 -11.62
CA LEU A 96 5.28 -4.85 -12.77
C LEU A 96 5.96 -5.17 -14.11
N SER A 97 7.29 -5.33 -14.13
CA SER A 97 8.05 -5.63 -15.34
C SER A 97 8.07 -7.13 -15.70
N THR A 98 7.75 -8.01 -14.73
CA THR A 98 7.80 -9.46 -14.87
C THR A 98 6.44 -10.14 -14.74
N ILE A 99 5.35 -9.40 -14.98
CA ILE A 99 3.98 -9.90 -14.95
C ILE A 99 3.83 -11.19 -15.77
N ARG A 100 3.19 -12.19 -15.17
CA ARG A 100 2.83 -13.46 -15.81
C ARG A 100 1.33 -13.53 -16.01
N ILE A 101 0.91 -13.54 -17.28
CA ILE A 101 -0.51 -13.52 -17.67
C ILE A 101 -1.20 -14.88 -17.41
N ASP A 102 -0.43 -15.97 -17.35
CA ASP A 102 -0.89 -17.34 -17.19
C ASP A 102 -1.27 -17.74 -15.75
N ARG A 103 -1.04 -16.86 -14.77
CA ARG A 103 -1.39 -17.12 -13.38
C ARG A 103 -2.91 -17.01 -13.13
N ARG A 104 -3.41 -17.76 -12.14
CA ARG A 104 -4.80 -17.62 -11.67
C ARG A 104 -5.03 -16.21 -11.12
N LYS A 105 -6.15 -15.62 -11.49
CA LYS A 105 -6.52 -14.24 -11.20
C LYS A 105 -7.64 -14.22 -10.18
N TYR A 106 -7.35 -13.81 -8.96
CA TYR A 106 -8.32 -13.82 -7.85
C TYR A 106 -9.07 -12.50 -7.66
N PHE A 107 -8.46 -11.39 -8.07
CA PHE A 107 -9.00 -10.05 -7.88
C PHE A 107 -9.34 -9.36 -9.20
N THR A 108 -9.58 -10.14 -10.26
CA THR A 108 -9.94 -9.60 -11.56
C THR A 108 -11.25 -8.82 -11.51
N ASP A 109 -12.20 -9.25 -10.70
CA ASP A 109 -13.47 -8.56 -10.49
C ASP A 109 -13.26 -7.20 -9.81
N VAL A 110 -12.37 -7.12 -8.83
CA VAL A 110 -12.01 -5.87 -8.16
C VAL A 110 -11.24 -4.94 -9.11
N ALA A 111 -10.31 -5.50 -9.89
CA ALA A 111 -9.58 -4.74 -10.90
C ALA A 111 -10.53 -4.21 -12.00
N GLN A 112 -11.46 -5.04 -12.46
CA GLN A 112 -12.47 -4.65 -13.44
C GLN A 112 -13.33 -3.50 -12.93
N GLU A 113 -13.69 -3.50 -11.67
CA GLU A 113 -14.45 -2.42 -11.09
C GLU A 113 -13.68 -1.09 -11.06
N ILE A 114 -12.36 -1.11 -10.81
CA ILE A 114 -11.50 0.08 -10.96
C ILE A 114 -11.49 0.55 -12.42
N GLU A 115 -11.40 -0.38 -13.37
CA GLU A 115 -11.43 -0.10 -14.80
C GLU A 115 -12.76 0.56 -15.20
N ASP A 116 -13.89 0.00 -14.76
CA ASP A 116 -15.23 0.47 -15.13
C ASP A 116 -15.62 1.79 -14.42
N GLU A 117 -15.32 1.91 -13.13
CA GLU A 117 -15.81 3.02 -12.32
C GLU A 117 -14.90 4.25 -12.36
N ILE A 118 -13.57 4.02 -12.41
CA ILE A 118 -12.57 5.08 -12.26
C ILE A 118 -11.85 5.36 -13.57
N LEU A 119 -11.27 4.33 -14.20
CA LEU A 119 -10.40 4.48 -15.35
C LEU A 119 -11.16 4.72 -16.66
N LYS A 120 -12.37 4.17 -16.81
CA LYS A 120 -13.13 4.16 -18.06
C LYS A 120 -12.31 3.60 -19.22
N GLY A 121 -11.72 2.43 -18.97
CA GLY A 121 -10.88 1.73 -19.93
C GLY A 121 -10.11 0.59 -19.29
N GLU A 122 -9.47 -0.22 -20.09
CA GLU A 122 -8.82 -1.48 -19.69
C GLU A 122 -7.30 -1.30 -19.47
N VAL A 123 -6.79 -1.91 -18.40
CA VAL A 123 -5.35 -2.04 -18.13
C VAL A 123 -4.88 -3.42 -18.56
N THR A 124 -3.93 -3.45 -19.49
CA THR A 124 -3.35 -4.68 -20.03
C THR A 124 -1.83 -4.69 -19.87
N PHE A 125 -1.21 -5.84 -20.07
CA PHE A 125 0.24 -5.98 -20.05
C PHE A 125 0.74 -6.50 -21.39
N ASP A 126 1.58 -5.70 -22.06
CA ASP A 126 2.27 -6.11 -23.28
C ASP A 126 3.48 -6.99 -22.94
N THR A 127 3.37 -8.29 -23.20
CA THR A 127 4.42 -9.28 -22.90
C THR A 127 5.68 -9.10 -23.74
N LYS A 128 5.58 -8.48 -24.92
CA LYS A 128 6.73 -8.23 -25.80
C LYS A 128 7.52 -7.03 -25.33
N LYS A 129 6.82 -5.93 -25.03
CA LYS A 129 7.41 -4.69 -24.52
C LYS A 129 7.69 -4.76 -23.02
N LYS A 130 7.10 -5.73 -22.30
CA LYS A 130 7.13 -5.85 -20.83
C LYS A 130 6.68 -4.56 -20.12
N THR A 131 5.58 -4.00 -20.59
CA THR A 131 5.05 -2.74 -20.07
C THR A 131 3.53 -2.79 -19.91
N ILE A 132 3.04 -2.03 -18.94
CA ILE A 132 1.61 -1.82 -18.73
C ILE A 132 1.11 -0.89 -19.81
N MET A 133 -0.04 -1.24 -20.37
CA MET A 133 -0.76 -0.48 -21.38
C MET A 133 -2.15 -0.14 -20.85
N TYR A 134 -2.66 1.00 -21.25
CA TYR A 134 -4.04 1.42 -20.98
C TYR A 134 -4.77 1.66 -22.29
N GLN A 135 -5.98 1.14 -22.39
CA GLN A 135 -6.86 1.37 -23.53
C GLN A 135 -8.15 2.00 -23.03
N SER A 136 -8.38 3.25 -23.41
CA SER A 136 -9.64 3.95 -23.11
C SER A 136 -10.80 3.34 -23.88
N ASP A 137 -12.00 3.37 -23.30
CA ASP A 137 -13.25 3.00 -24.01
C ASP A 137 -13.52 3.85 -25.24
N LEU A 138 -12.92 5.06 -25.29
CA LEU A 138 -13.12 6.04 -26.37
C LEU A 138 -12.06 5.94 -27.47
N VAL A 139 -10.93 5.30 -27.23
CA VAL A 139 -9.77 5.26 -28.15
C VAL A 139 -9.37 3.83 -28.41
N SER A 140 -9.30 3.43 -29.68
CA SER A 140 -9.02 2.03 -30.06
C SER A 140 -7.55 1.61 -29.91
N GLN A 141 -6.62 2.54 -29.71
CA GLN A 141 -5.20 2.21 -29.56
C GLN A 141 -4.78 2.19 -28.11
N PRO A 142 -4.11 1.12 -27.63
CA PRO A 142 -3.53 1.09 -26.30
C PRO A 142 -2.38 2.10 -26.19
N MET A 143 -2.33 2.80 -25.05
CA MET A 143 -1.36 3.85 -24.73
C MET A 143 -0.40 3.37 -23.64
N GLU A 144 0.85 3.82 -23.68
CA GLU A 144 1.81 3.59 -22.60
C GLU A 144 1.55 4.55 -21.42
N MET A 145 2.00 4.21 -20.22
CA MET A 145 1.77 5.00 -19.00
C MET A 145 2.29 6.44 -19.09
N ARG A 146 3.27 6.72 -19.93
CA ARG A 146 3.79 8.07 -20.17
C ARG A 146 2.88 8.95 -21.03
N ASP A 147 1.95 8.34 -21.78
CA ASP A 147 1.11 9.02 -22.78
C ASP A 147 -0.33 9.24 -22.27
N VAL A 148 -0.62 8.84 -21.03
CA VAL A 148 -1.94 8.96 -20.41
C VAL A 148 -1.97 10.06 -19.34
N SER A 149 -3.16 10.40 -18.84
CA SER A 149 -3.32 11.38 -17.75
C SER A 149 -2.69 10.88 -16.44
N SER A 150 -2.36 11.82 -15.53
CA SER A 150 -1.77 11.50 -14.22
C SER A 150 -2.67 10.55 -13.41
N MET A 151 -3.98 10.74 -13.45
CA MET A 151 -4.93 9.83 -12.80
C MET A 151 -4.80 8.41 -13.33
N VAL A 152 -4.83 8.24 -14.64
CA VAL A 152 -4.74 6.92 -15.28
C VAL A 152 -3.40 6.27 -14.99
N SER A 153 -2.30 7.01 -15.10
CA SER A 153 -0.96 6.47 -14.87
C SER A 153 -0.71 6.08 -13.41
N GLU A 154 -1.35 6.76 -12.43
CA GLU A 154 -1.22 6.43 -11.00
C GLU A 154 -2.12 5.25 -10.57
N ILE A 155 -3.29 5.08 -11.17
CA ILE A 155 -4.23 4.00 -10.81
C ILE A 155 -3.95 2.71 -11.59
N SER A 156 -3.46 2.80 -12.82
CA SER A 156 -3.16 1.61 -13.63
C SER A 156 -2.19 0.61 -12.96
N PRO A 157 -1.12 1.01 -12.26
CA PRO A 157 -0.29 0.08 -11.49
C PRO A 157 -1.06 -0.65 -10.39
N ILE A 158 -1.95 0.04 -9.65
CA ILE A 158 -2.81 -0.61 -8.62
C ILE A 158 -3.69 -1.66 -9.30
N THR A 159 -4.34 -1.30 -10.40
CA THR A 159 -5.17 -2.21 -11.18
C THR A 159 -4.37 -3.42 -11.69
N ALA A 160 -3.15 -3.18 -12.20
CA ALA A 160 -2.26 -4.25 -12.68
C ALA A 160 -1.83 -5.19 -11.54
N TYR A 161 -1.56 -4.67 -10.35
CA TYR A 161 -1.27 -5.50 -9.17
C TYR A 161 -2.44 -6.43 -8.85
N LEU A 162 -3.65 -5.90 -8.74
CA LEU A 162 -4.86 -6.69 -8.47
C LEU A 162 -5.18 -7.68 -9.59
N LYS A 163 -4.96 -7.28 -10.85
CA LYS A 163 -5.28 -8.10 -12.02
C LYS A 163 -4.28 -9.24 -12.27
N TYR A 164 -2.98 -9.02 -11.96
CA TYR A 164 -1.92 -9.91 -12.41
C TYR A 164 -0.95 -10.39 -11.33
N ILE A 165 -0.77 -9.67 -10.22
CA ILE A 165 0.32 -9.91 -9.26
C ILE A 165 -0.21 -10.48 -7.96
N VAL A 166 -1.21 -9.83 -7.34
CA VAL A 166 -1.75 -10.26 -6.05
C VAL A 166 -2.45 -11.61 -6.22
N ASN A 167 -1.91 -12.63 -5.57
CA ASN A 167 -2.39 -13.99 -5.66
C ASN A 167 -2.65 -14.54 -4.26
N VAL A 168 -3.90 -14.71 -3.89
CA VAL A 168 -4.26 -15.55 -2.75
C VAL A 168 -4.20 -17.00 -3.20
N TYR A 169 -3.38 -17.84 -2.56
CA TYR A 169 -3.43 -19.27 -2.82
C TYR A 169 -4.82 -19.82 -2.48
N PRO A 170 -5.35 -20.77 -3.28
CA PRO A 170 -6.61 -21.42 -2.95
C PRO A 170 -6.52 -22.01 -1.54
N THR A 171 -7.63 -21.98 -0.85
CA THR A 171 -7.84 -22.51 0.51
C THR A 171 -7.44 -23.99 0.69
N ASP A 172 -7.13 -24.71 -0.39
CA ASP A 172 -6.72 -26.11 -0.40
C ASP A 172 -5.25 -26.32 -0.03
N PHE A 173 -4.45 -25.24 0.03
CA PHE A 173 -3.05 -25.26 0.47
C PHE A 173 -2.90 -24.88 1.95
N CYS A 174 -3.90 -25.14 2.77
CA CYS A 174 -3.70 -25.16 4.21
C CYS A 174 -2.66 -26.25 4.49
N VAL A 175 -1.46 -25.87 4.89
CA VAL A 175 -0.56 -26.78 5.57
C VAL A 175 -1.35 -27.32 6.77
N LYS A 176 -1.89 -28.52 6.64
CA LYS A 176 -2.46 -29.27 7.75
C LYS A 176 -1.32 -29.58 8.69
N ASN A 177 -0.97 -28.60 9.51
CA ASN A 177 -0.20 -28.86 10.70
C ASN A 177 -1.11 -29.66 11.64
N GLU A 178 -0.99 -30.98 11.64
CA GLU A 178 -1.71 -31.94 12.47
C GLU A 178 -1.55 -31.71 13.98
N ARG A 179 -0.93 -30.59 14.40
CA ARG A 179 -0.64 -30.26 15.80
C ARG A 179 -1.35 -29.03 16.36
N SER A 180 -2.17 -28.31 15.62
CA SER A 180 -2.98 -27.22 16.17
C SER A 180 -4.45 -27.46 15.95
N SER A 181 -5.14 -27.78 17.03
CA SER A 181 -6.61 -27.93 17.15
C SER A 181 -7.34 -26.57 17.15
N ASN A 182 -6.79 -25.55 16.52
CA ASN A 182 -7.44 -24.24 16.37
C ASN A 182 -7.69 -23.98 14.90
N GLU A 183 -8.88 -23.50 14.61
CA GLU A 183 -9.39 -23.05 13.32
C GLU A 183 -8.27 -22.43 12.48
N GLY A 184 -7.91 -23.06 11.37
CA GLY A 184 -6.71 -22.74 10.61
C GLY A 184 -6.70 -21.27 10.20
N VAL A 185 -5.75 -20.51 10.77
CA VAL A 185 -5.52 -19.13 10.37
C VAL A 185 -5.13 -19.13 8.89
N ARG A 186 -5.94 -18.52 8.07
CA ARG A 186 -5.65 -18.37 6.63
C ARG A 186 -4.58 -17.30 6.47
N PRO A 187 -3.45 -17.59 5.78
CA PRO A 187 -2.49 -16.55 5.47
C PRO A 187 -3.14 -15.50 4.57
N SER A 188 -2.82 -14.24 4.81
CA SER A 188 -3.35 -13.10 4.05
C SER A 188 -2.23 -12.42 3.29
N ASP A 189 -2.54 -11.86 2.12
CA ASP A 189 -1.68 -10.89 1.47
C ASP A 189 -1.73 -9.55 2.20
N ILE A 190 -0.58 -8.89 2.28
CA ILE A 190 -0.46 -7.54 2.83
C ILE A 190 -0.04 -6.61 1.70
N ILE A 191 -0.77 -5.52 1.53
CA ILE A 191 -0.44 -4.49 0.55
C ILE A 191 -0.26 -3.16 1.28
N PHE A 192 0.95 -2.61 1.19
CA PHE A 192 1.25 -1.25 1.61
C PHE A 192 1.03 -0.33 0.42
N ILE A 193 0.22 0.71 0.60
CA ILE A 193 -0.07 1.71 -0.44
C ILE A 193 0.15 3.09 0.14
N GLU A 194 1.08 3.83 -0.45
CA GLU A 194 1.27 5.25 -0.15
C GLU A 194 0.39 6.09 -1.06
N GLU A 195 -0.30 7.06 -0.49
CA GLU A 195 -1.13 8.06 -1.18
C GLU A 195 -2.02 7.44 -2.29
N PRO A 196 -2.91 6.48 -1.98
CA PRO A 196 -3.77 5.87 -3.01
C PRO A 196 -4.67 6.89 -3.72
N GLU A 197 -4.92 8.03 -3.07
CA GLU A 197 -5.70 9.16 -3.57
C GLU A 197 -4.96 10.10 -4.52
N ALA A 198 -3.63 9.95 -4.66
CA ALA A 198 -2.82 10.88 -5.44
C ALA A 198 -3.34 11.04 -6.87
N HIS A 199 -3.46 12.30 -7.32
CA HIS A 199 -3.99 12.69 -8.63
C HIS A 199 -5.45 12.30 -8.91
N LEU A 200 -6.22 11.84 -7.91
CA LEU A 200 -7.63 11.52 -8.05
C LEU A 200 -8.53 12.73 -7.72
N HIS A 201 -9.55 12.93 -8.55
CA HIS A 201 -10.67 13.79 -8.17
C HIS A 201 -11.37 13.19 -6.93
N PRO A 202 -11.91 14.01 -6.00
CA PRO A 202 -12.59 13.53 -4.79
C PRO A 202 -13.61 12.41 -5.01
N GLU A 203 -14.40 12.49 -6.07
CA GLU A 203 -15.35 11.43 -6.43
C GLU A 203 -14.67 10.08 -6.67
N ASN A 204 -13.52 10.07 -7.34
CA ASN A 204 -12.79 8.85 -7.62
C ASN A 204 -12.05 8.32 -6.38
N GLN A 205 -11.66 9.19 -5.44
CA GLN A 205 -11.14 8.78 -4.14
C GLN A 205 -12.19 7.99 -3.36
N VAL A 206 -13.43 8.49 -3.32
CA VAL A 206 -14.58 7.82 -2.70
C VAL A 206 -14.83 6.46 -3.35
N LYS A 207 -14.86 6.38 -4.69
CA LYS A 207 -15.04 5.11 -5.42
C LYS A 207 -13.94 4.11 -5.09
N LEU A 208 -12.68 4.55 -5.09
CA LEU A 208 -11.53 3.70 -4.77
C LEU A 208 -11.63 3.11 -3.36
N MET A 209 -12.06 3.89 -2.37
CA MET A 209 -12.23 3.41 -1.00
C MET A 209 -13.35 2.39 -0.86
N LYS A 210 -14.45 2.52 -1.60
CA LYS A 210 -15.49 1.50 -1.67
C LYS A 210 -14.95 0.17 -2.19
N ILE A 211 -14.13 0.24 -3.23
CA ILE A 211 -13.49 -0.94 -3.82
C ILE A 211 -12.50 -1.57 -2.83
N PHE A 212 -11.71 -0.77 -2.13
CA PHE A 212 -10.75 -1.26 -1.14
C PHE A 212 -11.42 -1.89 0.08
N ALA A 213 -12.54 -1.37 0.56
CA ALA A 213 -13.32 -2.00 1.62
C ALA A 213 -13.75 -3.43 1.24
N ARG A 214 -14.12 -3.66 -0.02
CA ARG A 214 -14.44 -5.01 -0.53
C ARG A 214 -13.21 -5.90 -0.66
N LEU A 215 -12.05 -5.33 -1.01
CA LEU A 215 -10.80 -6.08 -1.07
C LEU A 215 -10.38 -6.63 0.30
N VAL A 216 -10.56 -5.84 1.36
CA VAL A 216 -10.33 -6.28 2.75
C VAL A 216 -11.22 -7.47 3.11
N ASN A 217 -12.48 -7.50 2.69
CA ASN A 217 -13.39 -8.62 2.92
C ASN A 217 -12.98 -9.90 2.15
N LYS A 218 -12.05 -9.80 1.19
CA LYS A 218 -11.45 -10.94 0.46
C LYS A 218 -10.14 -11.42 1.08
N ASN A 219 -9.88 -11.15 2.36
CA ASN A 219 -8.70 -11.57 3.12
C ASN A 219 -7.38 -10.90 2.67
N VAL A 220 -7.46 -9.68 2.17
CA VAL A 220 -6.29 -8.82 1.92
C VAL A 220 -6.18 -7.79 3.03
N LYS A 221 -5.01 -7.60 3.60
CA LYS A 221 -4.72 -6.54 4.55
C LYS A 221 -4.13 -5.33 3.82
N LEU A 222 -4.74 -4.17 3.99
CA LEU A 222 -4.27 -2.92 3.41
C LEU A 222 -3.67 -2.04 4.51
N PHE A 223 -2.45 -1.57 4.28
CA PHE A 223 -1.83 -0.49 5.04
C PHE A 223 -1.75 0.72 4.12
N MET A 224 -2.51 1.75 4.42
CA MET A 224 -2.58 2.95 3.58
C MET A 224 -2.05 4.16 4.35
N ALA A 225 -1.13 4.89 3.74
CA ALA A 225 -0.77 6.24 4.17
C ALA A 225 -1.54 7.24 3.30
N SER A 226 -2.33 8.11 3.90
CA SER A 226 -3.19 9.04 3.19
C SER A 226 -3.26 10.40 3.88
N HIS A 227 -3.39 11.47 3.09
CA HIS A 227 -3.64 12.83 3.54
C HIS A 227 -5.06 13.30 3.20
N SER A 228 -5.94 12.42 2.73
CA SER A 228 -7.26 12.77 2.24
C SER A 228 -8.36 12.55 3.28
N ASN A 229 -9.12 13.61 3.56
CA ASN A 229 -10.34 13.51 4.34
C ASN A 229 -11.44 12.68 3.64
N TYR A 230 -11.44 12.62 2.31
CA TYR A 230 -12.40 11.80 1.54
C TYR A 230 -12.16 10.31 1.76
N VAL A 231 -10.88 9.89 1.82
CA VAL A 231 -10.49 8.51 2.15
C VAL A 231 -11.00 8.13 3.54
N PHE A 232 -10.72 8.97 4.52
CA PHE A 232 -11.11 8.76 5.90
C PHE A 232 -12.65 8.69 6.07
N ASN A 233 -13.36 9.69 5.56
CA ASN A 233 -14.82 9.77 5.69
C ASN A 233 -15.54 8.64 4.96
N GLU A 234 -15.03 8.22 3.79
CA GLU A 234 -15.67 7.11 3.06
C GLU A 234 -15.48 5.78 3.79
N LEU A 235 -14.33 5.53 4.42
CA LEU A 235 -14.16 4.33 5.24
C LEU A 235 -15.10 4.31 6.45
N ASN A 236 -15.33 5.46 7.10
CA ASN A 236 -16.37 5.59 8.13
C ASN A 236 -17.76 5.27 7.59
N ASN A 237 -18.11 5.76 6.39
CA ASN A 237 -19.38 5.44 5.75
C ASN A 237 -19.53 3.92 5.47
N ARG A 238 -18.42 3.23 5.14
CA ARG A 238 -18.46 1.75 4.94
C ARG A 238 -18.67 1.01 6.25
N ILE A 239 -18.17 1.52 7.36
CA ILE A 239 -18.45 0.96 8.70
C ILE A 239 -19.94 1.13 9.03
N LEU A 240 -20.49 2.35 8.88
CA LEU A 240 -21.90 2.64 9.11
C LEU A 240 -22.83 1.80 8.22
N ALA A 241 -22.44 1.57 6.98
CA ALA A 241 -23.19 0.73 6.04
C ALA A 241 -23.09 -0.78 6.36
N GLY A 242 -22.24 -1.18 7.32
CA GLY A 242 -21.99 -2.59 7.63
C GLY A 242 -21.16 -3.33 6.58
N GLU A 243 -20.56 -2.61 5.63
CA GLU A 243 -19.73 -3.17 4.56
C GLU A 243 -18.29 -3.39 5.00
N LEU A 244 -17.83 -2.64 6.00
CA LEU A 244 -16.54 -2.81 6.66
C LEU A 244 -16.76 -3.02 8.15
N ASN A 245 -16.23 -4.13 8.69
CA ASN A 245 -16.31 -4.37 10.12
C ASN A 245 -15.31 -3.43 10.84
N ASN A 246 -15.77 -2.70 11.87
CA ASN A 246 -14.93 -1.80 12.65
C ASN A 246 -13.70 -2.49 13.28
N LYS A 247 -13.78 -3.80 13.56
CA LYS A 247 -12.65 -4.61 14.05
C LYS A 247 -11.57 -4.88 12.98
N ASN A 248 -11.89 -4.64 11.71
CA ASN A 248 -10.97 -4.79 10.58
C ASN A 248 -10.40 -3.45 10.12
N TYR A 249 -10.63 -2.37 10.86
CA TYR A 249 -10.15 -1.03 10.56
C TYR A 249 -9.42 -0.46 11.77
N GLU A 250 -8.17 -0.03 11.58
CA GLU A 250 -7.29 0.49 12.64
C GLU A 250 -6.66 1.80 12.16
N PRO A 251 -7.31 2.95 12.38
CA PRO A 251 -6.77 4.26 12.02
C PRO A 251 -5.72 4.72 13.03
N VAL A 252 -4.62 5.22 12.51
CA VAL A 252 -3.52 5.77 13.30
C VAL A 252 -3.21 7.19 12.80
N LEU A 253 -3.28 8.18 13.68
CA LEU A 253 -2.88 9.54 13.35
C LEU A 253 -1.37 9.71 13.57
N MET A 254 -0.68 10.22 12.55
CA MET A 254 0.72 10.63 12.64
C MET A 254 0.80 12.10 13.02
N GLU A 255 1.46 12.41 14.13
CA GLU A 255 1.66 13.76 14.64
C GLU A 255 3.16 14.08 14.73
N TYR A 256 3.52 15.36 14.57
CA TYR A 256 4.88 15.83 14.80
C TYR A 256 4.91 16.67 16.08
N LYS A 257 5.55 16.13 17.13
CA LYS A 257 5.67 16.79 18.44
C LYS A 257 7.13 16.75 18.93
N ASP A 258 7.61 17.86 19.44
CA ASP A 258 8.93 17.98 20.07
C ASP A 258 10.09 17.48 19.17
N GLY A 259 10.01 17.75 17.86
CA GLY A 259 11.04 17.33 16.89
C GLY A 259 10.99 15.84 16.54
N LYS A 260 9.92 15.12 16.86
CA LYS A 260 9.75 13.68 16.60
C LYS A 260 8.38 13.39 16.00
N SER A 261 8.35 12.39 15.12
CA SER A 261 7.08 11.80 14.67
C SER A 261 6.56 10.86 15.75
N CYS A 262 5.29 11.03 16.10
CA CYS A 262 4.58 10.21 17.08
C CYS A 262 3.32 9.65 16.44
N THR A 263 2.86 8.50 16.92
CA THR A 263 1.56 7.94 16.54
C THR A 263 0.56 8.15 17.66
N ARG A 264 -0.69 8.39 17.30
CA ARG A 264 -1.84 8.38 18.21
C ARG A 264 -2.91 7.47 17.62
N ASP A 265 -3.30 6.47 18.42
CA ASP A 265 -4.44 5.63 18.09
C ASP A 265 -5.71 6.45 18.15
N MET A 266 -6.59 6.26 17.18
CA MET A 266 -7.88 6.91 17.12
C MET A 266 -8.95 5.96 17.67
N ASN A 267 -9.91 6.51 18.40
CA ASN A 267 -11.02 5.71 18.94
C ASN A 267 -11.96 5.33 17.79
N ILE A 268 -12.34 4.06 17.77
CA ILE A 268 -13.35 3.52 16.83
C ILE A 268 -14.54 3.05 17.63
N ASP A 269 -15.72 3.43 17.21
CA ASP A 269 -16.99 2.91 17.71
C ASP A 269 -17.89 2.40 16.57
N GLU A 270 -19.16 2.21 16.84
CA GLU A 270 -20.15 1.79 15.86
C GLU A 270 -20.50 2.87 14.82
N PHE A 271 -20.14 4.12 15.08
CA PHE A 271 -20.33 5.25 14.17
C PHE A 271 -19.07 5.55 13.34
N GLY A 272 -17.98 4.82 13.55
CA GLY A 272 -16.70 5.00 12.88
C GLY A 272 -15.66 5.66 13.77
N VAL A 273 -14.82 6.51 13.20
CA VAL A 273 -13.71 7.18 13.89
C VAL A 273 -13.98 8.66 13.97
N ASP A 274 -13.75 9.24 15.15
CA ASP A 274 -13.86 10.69 15.36
C ASP A 274 -12.80 11.45 14.54
N ASP A 275 -13.27 12.35 13.67
CA ASP A 275 -12.43 13.17 12.81
C ASP A 275 -12.17 14.55 13.42
N ASN A 276 -11.32 14.59 14.44
CA ASN A 276 -10.91 15.87 15.01
C ASN A 276 -9.82 16.59 14.19
N ASN A 277 -9.13 15.88 13.28
CA ASN A 277 -7.98 16.43 12.56
C ASN A 277 -8.40 17.25 11.32
N PHE A 278 -9.37 16.76 10.56
CA PHE A 278 -9.83 17.43 9.32
C PHE A 278 -10.96 18.43 9.59
N GLN A 279 -11.82 18.19 10.58
CA GLN A 279 -12.93 19.07 10.95
C GLN A 279 -12.43 20.44 11.43
N ASP A 280 -11.39 20.46 12.24
CA ASP A 280 -10.84 21.71 12.79
C ASP A 280 -10.39 22.68 11.69
N ILE A 281 -9.69 22.18 10.67
CA ILE A 281 -9.22 22.99 9.54
C ILE A 281 -10.39 23.48 8.68
N THR A 282 -11.36 22.61 8.40
CA THR A 282 -12.54 22.98 7.63
C THR A 282 -13.37 24.04 8.37
N ALA A 283 -13.56 23.88 9.66
CA ALA A 283 -14.26 24.84 10.50
C ALA A 283 -13.56 26.21 10.51
N GLN A 284 -12.23 26.25 10.65
CA GLN A 284 -11.44 27.47 10.61
C GLN A 284 -11.59 28.23 9.25
N ILE A 285 -11.56 27.49 8.14
CA ILE A 285 -11.75 28.11 6.79
C ILE A 285 -13.15 28.69 6.65
N ILE A 286 -14.18 28.01 7.18
CA ILE A 286 -15.57 28.51 7.16
C ILE A 286 -15.69 29.76 8.02
N GLU A 287 -15.17 29.75 9.23
CA GLU A 287 -15.19 30.88 10.14
C GLU A 287 -14.47 32.12 9.53
N GLU A 288 -13.28 31.92 8.97
CA GLU A 288 -12.56 32.98 8.25
C GLU A 288 -13.42 33.56 7.10
N ARG A 289 -14.08 32.71 6.33
CA ARG A 289 -14.97 33.15 5.25
C ARG A 289 -16.13 34.00 5.79
N GLU A 290 -16.77 33.60 6.88
CA GLU A 290 -17.85 34.35 7.50
C GLU A 290 -17.39 35.73 7.97
N VAL A 291 -16.23 35.82 8.60
CA VAL A 291 -15.62 37.09 9.01
C VAL A 291 -15.38 37.99 7.79
N LEU A 292 -14.85 37.48 6.70
CA LEU A 292 -14.59 38.24 5.47
C LEU A 292 -15.90 38.72 4.81
N ILE A 293 -16.93 37.88 4.75
CA ILE A 293 -18.24 38.23 4.21
C ILE A 293 -18.86 39.38 5.02
N ASN A 294 -18.86 39.24 6.36
CA ASN A 294 -19.39 40.26 7.26
C ASN A 294 -18.64 41.61 7.12
N GLY A 295 -17.32 41.54 6.93
CA GLY A 295 -16.50 42.72 6.66
C GLY A 295 -16.84 43.41 5.31
N LEU A 296 -17.13 42.63 4.27
CA LEU A 296 -17.57 43.15 2.98
C LEU A 296 -18.97 43.81 3.08
N LEU A 297 -19.93 43.14 3.71
CA LEU A 297 -21.28 43.67 3.90
C LEU A 297 -21.28 45.00 4.64
N LYS A 298 -20.43 45.10 5.71
CA LYS A 298 -20.29 46.38 6.42
C LYS A 298 -19.74 47.50 5.54
N LYS A 299 -18.72 47.24 4.74
CA LYS A 299 -18.16 48.22 3.79
C LYS A 299 -19.17 48.64 2.71
N MET A 300 -20.03 47.74 2.25
CA MET A 300 -21.10 48.05 1.28
C MET A 300 -22.17 48.91 1.91
N SER A 301 -22.59 48.63 3.13
CA SER A 301 -23.55 49.45 3.88
C SER A 301 -23.02 50.88 4.18
N GLU A 302 -21.72 51.00 4.44
CA GLU A 302 -21.09 52.32 4.67
C GLU A 302 -20.91 53.13 3.41
N LYS A 303 -20.92 52.52 2.22
CA LYS A 303 -20.82 53.21 0.93
C LYS A 303 -22.16 53.58 0.31
N GLY A 304 -23.29 53.20 0.94
CA GLY A 304 -24.62 53.56 0.48
C GLY A 304 -25.08 52.92 -0.82
N GLU A 305 -24.52 51.75 -1.17
CA GLU A 305 -24.95 50.87 -2.27
C GLU A 305 -25.84 49.73 -1.77
#